data_628da67e0728f0ad58cd93ea22876d7e
#
_entry.id   628da67e0728f0ad58cd93ea22876d7e
#
_cell.length_a   1.000
_cell.length_b   1.000
_cell.length_c   1.000
_cell.angle_alpha   90.00
_cell.angle_beta   90.00
_cell.angle_gamma   90.00
#
_symmetry.space_group_name_H-M   'P 1'
#
loop_
_entity.id
_entity.type
_entity.pdbx_description
1 polymer ?
#
loop_
_entity_poly.entity_id
_entity_poly.type
_entity_poly.pdbx_seq_one_letter_code
_entity_poly.pdbx_strand_id
1 'polypeptide(L)'
;MAFATRTDLLARANARRLAQLAIPADRDMVPHEALRAVINGADLSSYTMQDQASLTLALDAIDKALADADAVILSFGIPATVQTTLLARLCSTIALYYLQGAEHLDKPETAAYEAAIAMLKAHARGDNNLIPLDPTTPVVEDTAIITSNSQRYGGGTTSAEDW
;
A
#
# COMPACT_ATOMS: atom_id res chain seq x y z
N MET A 1 2.44 1.51 -13.09
CA MET A 1 3.52 1.70 -12.09
C MET A 1 3.10 0.93 -10.85
N ALA A 2 4.00 0.15 -10.25
CA ALA A 2 3.73 -0.63 -9.05
C ALA A 2 3.91 0.25 -7.81
N PHE A 3 3.12 0.03 -6.75
CA PHE A 3 3.29 0.73 -5.47
C PHE A 3 4.55 0.30 -4.73
N ALA A 4 5.01 -0.95 -4.94
CA ALA A 4 6.25 -1.47 -4.40
C ALA A 4 7.05 -2.20 -5.47
N THR A 5 8.36 -2.30 -5.24
CA THR A 5 9.32 -2.99 -6.12
C THR A 5 9.78 -4.29 -5.47
N ARG A 6 10.45 -5.15 -6.24
CA ARG A 6 11.14 -6.35 -5.72
C ARG A 6 12.13 -5.99 -4.62
N THR A 7 12.80 -4.82 -4.72
CA THR A 7 13.76 -4.33 -3.72
C THR A 7 13.07 -3.95 -2.42
N ASP A 8 11.88 -3.34 -2.49
CA ASP A 8 11.08 -3.02 -1.31
C ASP A 8 10.64 -4.28 -0.58
N LEU A 9 10.25 -5.31 -1.34
CA LEU A 9 9.90 -6.62 -0.79
C LEU A 9 11.10 -7.29 -0.11
N LEU A 10 12.29 -7.22 -0.74
CA LEU A 10 13.55 -7.72 -0.19
C LEU A 10 13.96 -7.00 1.11
N ALA A 11 13.65 -5.71 1.22
CA ALA A 11 13.88 -4.94 2.44
C ALA A 11 12.96 -5.35 3.60
N ARG A 12 11.77 -5.88 3.28
CA ARG A 12 10.77 -6.34 4.28
C ARG A 12 10.99 -7.79 4.72
N ALA A 13 11.33 -8.66 3.77
CA ALA A 13 11.67 -10.05 4.03
C ALA A 13 13.13 -10.28 3.68
N ASN A 14 13.87 -11.01 4.52
CA ASN A 14 15.23 -11.36 4.15
C ASN A 14 15.25 -12.30 2.92
N ALA A 15 16.35 -12.27 2.15
CA ALA A 15 16.47 -13.03 0.90
C ALA A 15 16.24 -14.53 1.07
N ARG A 16 16.64 -15.11 2.23
CA ARG A 16 16.44 -16.53 2.52
C ARG A 16 14.95 -16.87 2.63
N ARG A 17 14.18 -16.06 3.36
CA ARG A 17 12.73 -16.26 3.51
C ARG A 17 12.03 -16.06 2.17
N LEU A 18 12.41 -15.02 1.43
CA LEU A 18 11.83 -14.75 0.13
C LEU A 18 12.08 -15.91 -0.85
N ALA A 19 13.28 -16.50 -0.85
CA ALA A 19 13.58 -17.69 -1.65
C ALA A 19 12.70 -18.89 -1.23
N GLN A 20 12.51 -19.11 0.08
CA GLN A 20 11.65 -20.20 0.59
C GLN A 20 10.17 -20.05 0.19
N LEU A 21 9.67 -18.81 0.07
CA LEU A 21 8.28 -18.54 -0.29
C LEU A 21 8.05 -18.52 -1.80
N ALA A 22 9.04 -18.05 -2.57
CA ALA A 22 8.88 -17.82 -4.00
C ALA A 22 9.32 -18.99 -4.88
N ILE A 23 10.20 -19.87 -4.37
CA ILE A 23 10.64 -21.06 -5.12
C ILE A 23 9.67 -22.20 -4.82
N PRO A 24 9.07 -22.83 -5.84
CA PRO A 24 8.20 -23.99 -5.66
C PRO A 24 8.90 -25.14 -4.94
N ALA A 25 8.17 -25.86 -4.07
CA ALA A 25 8.72 -26.95 -3.25
C ALA A 25 9.25 -28.16 -4.05
N ASP A 26 8.84 -28.29 -5.32
CA ASP A 26 9.30 -29.32 -6.27
C ASP A 26 10.62 -28.95 -6.97
N ARG A 27 11.19 -27.79 -6.68
CA ARG A 27 12.46 -27.31 -7.24
C ARG A 27 13.57 -27.26 -6.21
N ASP A 28 14.79 -27.40 -6.67
CA ASP A 28 15.95 -27.24 -5.82
C ASP A 28 16.06 -25.79 -5.34
N MET A 29 16.37 -25.66 -4.04
CA MET A 29 16.54 -24.36 -3.41
C MET A 29 17.82 -23.69 -3.93
N VAL A 30 17.66 -22.51 -4.52
CA VAL A 30 18.78 -21.68 -4.97
C VAL A 30 19.40 -20.94 -3.76
N PRO A 31 20.73 -20.70 -3.76
CA PRO A 31 21.35 -19.85 -2.75
C PRO A 31 20.65 -18.49 -2.66
N HIS A 32 20.30 -18.08 -1.44
CA HIS A 32 19.54 -16.83 -1.22
C HIS A 32 20.33 -15.58 -1.66
N GLU A 33 21.67 -15.67 -1.70
CA GLU A 33 22.54 -14.64 -2.27
C GLU A 33 22.30 -14.46 -3.76
N ALA A 34 22.02 -15.54 -4.50
CA ALA A 34 21.72 -15.49 -5.93
C ALA A 34 20.41 -14.74 -6.18
N LEU A 35 19.34 -15.05 -5.42
CA LEU A 35 18.07 -14.31 -5.52
C LEU A 35 18.25 -12.83 -5.19
N ARG A 36 19.02 -12.52 -4.13
CA ARG A 36 19.33 -11.13 -3.77
C ARG A 36 20.09 -10.41 -4.88
N ALA A 37 21.09 -11.06 -5.46
CA ALA A 37 21.90 -10.47 -6.52
C ALA A 37 21.05 -10.17 -7.75
N VAL A 38 20.18 -11.09 -8.15
CA VAL A 38 19.31 -10.94 -9.33
C VAL A 38 18.26 -9.85 -9.10
N ILE A 39 17.65 -9.76 -7.90
CA ILE A 39 16.74 -8.66 -7.56
C ILE A 39 17.47 -7.31 -7.66
N ASN A 40 18.74 -7.26 -7.32
CA ASN A 40 19.58 -6.06 -7.41
C ASN A 40 20.19 -5.82 -8.82
N GLY A 41 19.77 -6.59 -9.81
CA GLY A 41 20.17 -6.40 -11.22
C GLY A 41 21.33 -7.24 -11.71
N ALA A 42 21.74 -8.29 -10.98
CA ALA A 42 22.74 -9.24 -11.50
C ALA A 42 22.16 -10.06 -12.66
N ASP A 43 23.05 -10.39 -13.61
CA ASP A 43 22.68 -11.19 -14.78
C ASP A 43 22.42 -12.65 -14.40
N LEU A 44 21.28 -13.18 -14.83
CA LEU A 44 20.89 -14.59 -14.67
C LEU A 44 21.85 -15.54 -15.39
N SER A 45 22.50 -15.10 -16.47
CA SER A 45 23.42 -15.93 -17.27
C SER A 45 24.65 -16.43 -16.49
N SER A 46 24.98 -15.81 -15.36
CA SER A 46 26.09 -16.22 -14.49
C SER A 46 25.78 -17.47 -13.64
N TYR A 47 24.55 -17.96 -13.63
CA TYR A 47 24.10 -19.12 -12.84
C TYR A 47 23.90 -20.34 -13.73
N THR A 48 23.82 -21.53 -13.13
CA THR A 48 23.54 -22.77 -13.88
C THR A 48 22.15 -22.73 -14.51
N MET A 49 21.90 -23.47 -15.58
CA MET A 49 20.55 -23.48 -16.22
C MET A 49 19.44 -23.88 -15.27
N GLN A 50 19.70 -24.76 -14.30
CA GLN A 50 18.76 -25.19 -13.29
C GLN A 50 18.44 -24.04 -12.32
N ASP A 51 19.49 -23.35 -11.83
CA ASP A 51 19.33 -22.17 -10.96
C ASP A 51 18.61 -21.03 -11.68
N GLN A 52 18.93 -20.80 -12.97
CA GLN A 52 18.23 -19.80 -13.79
C GLN A 52 16.73 -20.07 -13.88
N ALA A 53 16.35 -21.34 -14.09
CA ALA A 53 14.93 -21.72 -14.14
C ALA A 53 14.24 -21.48 -12.80
N SER A 54 14.86 -21.87 -11.67
CA SER A 54 14.32 -21.64 -10.33
C SER A 54 14.26 -20.16 -9.98
N LEU A 55 15.28 -19.37 -10.32
CA LEU A 55 15.30 -17.91 -10.11
C LEU A 55 14.22 -17.21 -10.95
N THR A 56 14.02 -17.62 -12.19
CA THR A 56 12.97 -17.06 -13.06
C THR A 56 11.59 -17.29 -12.45
N LEU A 57 11.31 -18.53 -12.00
CA LEU A 57 10.04 -18.86 -11.34
C LEU A 57 9.84 -18.04 -10.05
N ALA A 58 10.91 -17.86 -9.27
CA ALA A 58 10.83 -17.05 -8.05
C ALA A 58 10.54 -15.57 -8.35
N LEU A 59 11.17 -15.00 -9.37
CA LEU A 59 10.90 -13.63 -9.80
C LEU A 59 9.47 -13.47 -10.32
N ASP A 60 8.97 -14.42 -11.10
CA ASP A 60 7.60 -14.43 -11.60
C ASP A 60 6.58 -14.52 -10.45
N ALA A 61 6.84 -15.34 -9.44
CA ALA A 61 5.99 -15.46 -8.26
C ALA A 61 5.96 -14.15 -7.47
N ILE A 62 7.11 -13.51 -7.28
CA ILE A 62 7.24 -12.20 -6.63
C ILE A 62 6.46 -11.13 -7.40
N ASP A 63 6.63 -11.07 -8.72
CA ASP A 63 5.95 -10.07 -9.54
C ASP A 63 4.43 -10.25 -9.53
N LYS A 64 3.93 -11.49 -9.57
CA LYS A 64 2.50 -11.78 -9.44
C LYS A 64 1.95 -11.34 -8.09
N ALA A 65 2.65 -11.66 -7.00
CA ALA A 65 2.23 -11.24 -5.67
C ALA A 65 2.22 -9.72 -5.51
N LEU A 66 3.20 -9.02 -6.09
CA LEU A 66 3.21 -7.55 -6.11
C LEU A 66 2.06 -6.99 -6.95
N ALA A 67 1.77 -7.58 -8.12
CA ALA A 67 0.67 -7.16 -8.98
C ALA A 67 -0.70 -7.38 -8.30
N ASP A 68 -0.88 -8.49 -7.59
CA ASP A 68 -2.09 -8.76 -6.81
C ASP A 68 -2.25 -7.75 -5.66
N ALA A 69 -1.16 -7.43 -4.97
CA ALA A 69 -1.17 -6.40 -3.93
C ALA A 69 -1.48 -5.00 -4.48
N ASP A 70 -0.93 -4.65 -5.63
CA ASP A 70 -1.25 -3.41 -6.34
C ASP A 70 -2.74 -3.34 -6.69
N ALA A 71 -3.32 -4.43 -7.21
CA ALA A 71 -4.73 -4.50 -7.55
C ALA A 71 -5.62 -4.29 -6.31
N VAL A 72 -5.23 -4.83 -5.16
CA VAL A 72 -5.92 -4.59 -3.89
C VAL A 72 -5.88 -3.12 -3.52
N ILE A 73 -4.72 -2.45 -3.55
CA ILE A 73 -4.59 -1.03 -3.21
C ILE A 73 -5.42 -0.17 -4.16
N LEU A 74 -5.37 -0.44 -5.45
CA LEU A 74 -6.18 0.25 -6.47
C LEU A 74 -7.68 0.11 -6.20
N SER A 75 -8.14 -1.06 -5.72
CA SER A 75 -9.56 -1.31 -5.41
C SER A 75 -10.10 -0.44 -4.27
N PHE A 76 -9.23 0.12 -3.42
CA PHE A 76 -9.59 1.07 -2.37
C PHE A 76 -9.56 2.54 -2.83
N GLY A 77 -9.43 2.80 -4.14
CA GLY A 77 -9.50 4.14 -4.72
C GLY A 77 -8.20 4.93 -4.69
N ILE A 78 -7.08 4.30 -4.37
CA ILE A 78 -5.75 4.95 -4.39
C ILE A 78 -5.19 4.83 -5.82
N PRO A 79 -4.98 5.96 -6.54
CA PRO A 79 -4.48 5.90 -7.90
C PRO A 79 -2.99 5.49 -7.97
N ALA A 80 -2.60 4.77 -9.02
CA ALA A 80 -1.23 4.29 -9.23
C ALA A 80 -0.18 5.40 -9.36
N THR A 81 -0.61 6.65 -9.54
CA THR A 81 0.25 7.83 -9.59
C THR A 81 0.78 8.24 -8.22
N VAL A 82 0.10 7.82 -7.14
CA VAL A 82 0.50 8.14 -5.76
C VAL A 82 1.58 7.17 -5.30
N GLN A 83 2.79 7.66 -5.10
CA GLN A 83 3.95 6.89 -4.67
C GLN A 83 4.41 7.40 -3.30
N THR A 84 4.16 6.61 -2.25
CA THR A 84 4.62 6.91 -0.89
C THR A 84 5.30 5.71 -0.26
N THR A 85 6.23 5.95 0.66
CA THR A 85 6.89 4.88 1.42
C THR A 85 5.88 4.04 2.23
N LEU A 86 4.78 4.66 2.67
CA LEU A 86 3.71 3.96 3.37
C LEU A 86 2.98 3.00 2.44
N LEU A 87 2.61 3.43 1.23
CA LEU A 87 1.97 2.56 0.23
C LEU A 87 2.89 1.42 -0.21
N ALA A 88 4.18 1.69 -0.43
CA ALA A 88 5.17 0.65 -0.72
C ALA A 88 5.25 -0.38 0.43
N ARG A 89 5.18 0.09 1.67
CA ARG A 89 5.13 -0.77 2.84
C ARG A 89 3.87 -1.63 2.90
N LEU A 90 2.69 -1.06 2.66
CA LEU A 90 1.42 -1.79 2.65
C LEU A 90 1.40 -2.81 1.53
N CYS A 91 1.79 -2.43 0.31
CA CYS A 91 1.90 -3.30 -0.85
C CYS A 91 2.83 -4.50 -0.56
N SER A 92 4.04 -4.25 -0.04
CA SER A 92 4.98 -5.32 0.31
C SER A 92 4.44 -6.26 1.38
N THR A 93 3.68 -5.76 2.36
CA THR A 93 3.06 -6.59 3.40
C THR A 93 1.99 -7.51 2.81
N ILE A 94 1.13 -6.97 1.93
CA ILE A 94 0.09 -7.73 1.24
C ILE A 94 0.71 -8.77 0.29
N ALA A 95 1.75 -8.39 -0.46
CA ALA A 95 2.45 -9.29 -1.37
C ALA A 95 3.12 -10.47 -0.62
N LEU A 96 3.74 -10.22 0.53
CA LEU A 96 4.31 -11.29 1.36
C LEU A 96 3.24 -12.27 1.87
N TYR A 97 2.07 -11.77 2.24
CA TYR A 97 0.94 -12.60 2.63
C TYR A 97 0.49 -13.52 1.49
N TYR A 98 0.40 -13.00 0.25
CA TYR A 98 0.02 -13.79 -0.91
C TYR A 98 1.09 -14.81 -1.31
N LEU A 99 2.38 -14.48 -1.17
CA LEU A 99 3.48 -15.42 -1.43
C LEU A 99 3.48 -16.62 -0.48
N GLN A 100 3.00 -16.46 0.75
CA GLN A 100 2.95 -17.56 1.72
C GLN A 100 1.92 -18.63 1.36
N GLY A 101 0.88 -18.27 0.62
CA GLY A 101 -0.23 -19.18 0.36
C GLY A 101 -1.01 -19.57 1.61
N ALA A 102 -2.08 -20.36 1.44
CA ALA A 102 -2.99 -20.71 2.52
C ALA A 102 -2.40 -21.69 3.56
N GLU A 103 -1.34 -22.42 3.22
CA GLU A 103 -0.81 -23.51 4.03
C GLU A 103 0.18 -23.08 5.14
N HIS A 104 0.74 -21.87 5.04
CA HIS A 104 1.84 -21.42 5.90
C HIS A 104 1.58 -20.06 6.55
N LEU A 105 0.33 -19.78 6.88
CA LEU A 105 -0.04 -18.49 7.48
C LEU A 105 0.28 -18.49 8.98
N ASP A 106 1.39 -17.89 9.32
CA ASP A 106 1.72 -17.60 10.72
C ASP A 106 0.84 -16.46 11.25
N LYS A 107 0.45 -16.54 12.55
CA LYS A 107 -0.40 -15.52 13.19
C LYS A 107 0.10 -14.08 13.06
N PRO A 108 1.42 -13.76 13.23
CA PRO A 108 1.91 -12.39 13.12
C PRO A 108 1.78 -11.82 11.69
N GLU A 109 1.86 -12.65 10.67
CA GLU A 109 1.77 -12.22 9.27
C GLU A 109 0.34 -12.00 8.84
N THR A 110 -0.57 -12.86 9.30
CA THR A 110 -2.00 -12.66 9.16
C THR A 110 -2.43 -11.35 9.83
N ALA A 111 -1.96 -11.07 11.06
CA ALA A 111 -2.24 -9.83 11.75
C ALA A 111 -1.67 -8.60 11.01
N ALA A 112 -0.48 -8.71 10.42
CA ALA A 112 0.11 -7.63 9.62
C ALA A 112 -0.69 -7.34 8.34
N TYR A 113 -1.16 -8.40 7.67
CA TYR A 113 -2.05 -8.29 6.51
C TYR A 113 -3.39 -7.64 6.89
N GLU A 114 -4.04 -8.13 7.97
CA GLU A 114 -5.30 -7.57 8.46
C GLU A 114 -5.16 -6.09 8.82
N ALA A 115 -4.06 -5.71 9.48
CA ALA A 115 -3.77 -4.32 9.79
C ALA A 115 -3.59 -3.45 8.53
N ALA A 116 -2.92 -3.98 7.48
CA ALA A 116 -2.77 -3.30 6.21
C ALA A 116 -4.13 -3.09 5.52
N ILE A 117 -4.97 -4.13 5.47
CA ILE A 117 -6.33 -4.04 4.92
C ILE A 117 -7.21 -3.10 5.74
N ALA A 118 -7.11 -3.10 7.07
CA ALA A 118 -7.85 -2.18 7.93
C ALA A 118 -7.49 -0.71 7.63
N MET A 119 -6.20 -0.42 7.40
CA MET A 119 -5.73 0.91 7.02
C MET A 119 -6.28 1.37 5.65
N LEU A 120 -6.32 0.47 4.66
CA LEU A 120 -6.91 0.74 3.34
C LEU A 120 -8.43 0.97 3.45
N LYS A 121 -9.14 0.15 4.26
CA LYS A 121 -10.57 0.35 4.54
C LYS A 121 -10.86 1.68 5.23
N ALA A 122 -10.01 2.10 6.17
CA ALA A 122 -10.13 3.39 6.83
C ALA A 122 -9.95 4.55 5.84
N HIS A 123 -9.01 4.42 4.88
CA HIS A 123 -8.86 5.38 3.79
C HIS A 123 -10.13 5.47 2.93
N ALA A 124 -10.67 4.33 2.49
CA ALA A 124 -11.87 4.29 1.65
C ALA A 124 -13.13 4.87 2.35
N ARG A 125 -13.18 4.83 3.70
CA ARG A 125 -14.25 5.47 4.49
C ARG A 125 -13.99 6.96 4.76
N GLY A 126 -12.80 7.47 4.45
CA GLY A 126 -12.42 8.84 4.77
C GLY A 126 -11.91 9.06 6.20
N ASP A 127 -11.74 7.98 7.00
CA ASP A 127 -11.22 8.07 8.38
C ASP A 127 -9.74 8.47 8.42
N ASN A 128 -8.99 8.16 7.37
CA ASN A 128 -7.62 8.61 7.17
C ASN A 128 -7.36 8.96 5.70
N ASN A 129 -6.25 9.67 5.42
CA ASN A 129 -5.86 9.99 4.06
C ASN A 129 -4.46 9.42 3.75
N LEU A 130 -4.40 8.43 2.85
CA LEU A 130 -3.16 7.82 2.37
C LEU A 130 -2.59 8.53 1.14
N ILE A 131 -3.37 9.43 0.54
CA ILE A 131 -2.95 10.25 -0.60
C ILE A 131 -2.39 11.55 -0.02
N PRO A 132 -1.11 11.89 -0.23
CA PRO A 132 -0.56 13.15 0.22
C PRO A 132 -1.36 14.32 -0.36
N LEU A 133 -1.67 15.31 0.47
CA LEU A 133 -2.22 16.56 -0.03
C LEU A 133 -1.15 17.24 -0.89
N ASP A 134 -1.50 17.61 -2.12
CA ASP A 134 -0.63 18.40 -2.97
C ASP A 134 -0.45 19.78 -2.30
N PRO A 135 0.78 20.18 -1.92
CA PRO A 135 1.01 21.45 -1.27
C PRO A 135 0.64 22.65 -2.14
N THR A 136 0.42 22.43 -3.43
CA THR A 136 -0.04 23.47 -4.37
C THR A 136 -1.55 23.62 -4.41
N THR A 137 -2.31 22.70 -3.83
CA THR A 137 -3.77 22.85 -3.74
C THR A 137 -4.05 23.88 -2.64
N PRO A 138 -4.58 25.07 -2.98
CA PRO A 138 -4.94 26.03 -1.94
C PRO A 138 -5.96 25.35 -1.03
N VAL A 139 -5.69 25.36 0.28
CA VAL A 139 -6.70 24.99 1.27
C VAL A 139 -7.83 25.99 1.08
N VAL A 140 -8.90 25.56 0.43
CA VAL A 140 -10.15 26.32 0.45
C VAL A 140 -10.59 26.23 1.90
N GLU A 141 -10.31 27.28 2.67
CA GLU A 141 -10.93 27.44 3.97
C GLU A 141 -12.42 27.46 3.68
N ASP A 142 -13.08 26.36 4.01
CA ASP A 142 -14.52 26.26 4.01
C ASP A 142 -15.03 27.16 5.16
N THR A 143 -15.03 28.45 4.85
CA THR A 143 -15.55 29.46 5.78
C THR A 143 -17.05 29.24 5.79
N ALA A 144 -17.51 28.47 6.76
CA ALA A 144 -18.93 28.30 7.01
C ALA A 144 -19.52 29.69 7.25
N ILE A 145 -20.09 30.28 6.20
CA ILE A 145 -20.82 31.53 6.30
C ILE A 145 -22.16 31.21 7.01
N ILE A 146 -22.14 31.33 8.32
CA ILE A 146 -23.39 31.26 9.12
C ILE A 146 -24.12 32.57 8.88
N THR A 147 -25.00 32.61 7.89
CA THR A 147 -25.96 33.70 7.73
C THR A 147 -27.10 33.45 8.72
N SER A 148 -27.11 34.19 9.84
CA SER A 148 -28.29 34.25 10.70
C SER A 148 -29.33 35.13 10.01
N ASN A 149 -30.58 34.64 9.90
CA ASN A 149 -31.69 35.47 9.49
C ASN A 149 -31.84 36.67 10.46
N SER A 150 -32.09 37.86 9.91
CA SER A 150 -32.35 39.03 10.71
C SER A 150 -33.45 38.73 11.74
N GLN A 151 -33.21 39.19 12.95
CA GLN A 151 -34.07 38.96 14.09
C GLN A 151 -35.51 39.43 13.79
N ARG A 152 -36.46 38.50 13.68
CA ARG A 152 -37.86 38.78 13.34
C ARG A 152 -38.70 39.31 14.52
N TYR A 153 -38.11 39.34 15.72
CA TYR A 153 -38.82 39.77 16.95
C TYR A 153 -37.95 40.76 17.71
N GLY A 154 -38.46 41.99 17.93
CA GLY A 154 -37.88 42.93 18.88
C GLY A 154 -37.39 44.26 18.33
N GLY A 155 -37.73 44.65 17.10
CA GLY A 155 -37.41 45.97 16.56
C GLY A 155 -38.62 46.91 16.50
N GLY A 156 -39.40 46.99 17.56
CA GLY A 156 -40.31 48.10 17.72
C GLY A 156 -39.59 49.28 18.37
N THR A 157 -39.12 50.22 17.56
CA THR A 157 -38.80 51.55 18.05
C THR A 157 -40.13 52.23 18.42
N THR A 158 -40.54 52.12 19.66
CA THR A 158 -41.51 53.09 20.21
C THR A 158 -40.75 54.37 20.47
N SER A 159 -40.82 55.29 19.53
CA SER A 159 -40.48 56.67 19.82
C SER A 159 -41.41 57.17 20.90
N ALA A 160 -40.88 57.31 22.11
CA ALA A 160 -41.53 58.05 23.19
C ALA A 160 -41.32 59.56 22.96
N GLU A 161 -42.13 60.12 22.09
CA GLU A 161 -42.31 61.54 21.98
C GLU A 161 -43.82 61.77 21.79
N ASP A 162 -44.51 61.87 22.89
CA ASP A 162 -45.74 62.65 23.05
C ASP A 162 -46.25 62.57 24.52
N TRP A 163 -45.78 63.54 25.32
CA TRP A 163 -46.50 64.11 26.46
C TRP A 163 -45.90 65.47 26.78
#